data_adbafbbca2ad5ae98b9e5967cb09bf90
#
_entry.id   adbafbbca2ad5ae98b9e5967cb09bf90
#
_cell.length_a   1.000
_cell.length_b   1.000
_cell.length_c   1.000
_cell.angle_alpha   90.00
_cell.angle_beta   90.00
_cell.angle_gamma   90.00
#
_symmetry.space_group_name_H-M   'P 1'
#
loop_
_entity.id
_entity.type
_entity.pdbx_description
1 polymer ?
#
loop_
_entity_poly.entity_id
_entity_poly.type
_entity_poly.pdbx_seq_one_letter_code
_entity_poly.pdbx_strand_id
1 'polypeptide(L)'
;TVLRSYDAGRLLRAYQTAVSCSLSGQAMAEEYIAYGYRHLIGGDVIVRGGNVVLYGLMDCIREEGKNLVPCGKIYPCGAGEEVKVRIARIMQTVIHKLSITDAEMNVEFIAGKDGEVYPIEIALRCGGNGIPQLLSDATGIDWIREEVQRTLRCANGTNANSLEASMFAGKFVPTDLHGVYATYNLHANQPGIYAGYELHPELSGHLYREDIFRRKGETVGTYENASGIIGILYFRFASRAEAEKYLYDMSWYLQVHVMNLKPVSSGTDILADIVRLGEFMTPPFSARNRCGQERTKTEKRNASITGWNTNAYAEKLMRLADIVTIENEKGEIIGLVAAYLNRSDFGFISMLIVMPEYRRCRAAEALCEKVHVLAREKNIPSIRGEIRKENMACRRLAEMMGYVQYKDTRNGFVGVEKRILPE
;
A
#
# COMPACT_ATOMS: atom_id res chain seq x y z
N THR A 1 13.71 -14.29 -6.10
CA THR A 1 12.79 -14.25 -7.29
C THR A 1 12.53 -15.69 -7.73
N VAL A 2 11.25 -16.08 -7.82
CA VAL A 2 10.81 -17.39 -8.31
C VAL A 2 10.24 -17.19 -9.71
N LEU A 3 10.77 -17.95 -10.68
CA LEU A 3 10.37 -17.86 -12.09
C LEU A 3 9.95 -19.25 -12.57
N ARG A 4 8.77 -19.33 -13.21
CA ARG A 4 8.28 -20.55 -13.82
C ARG A 4 8.69 -20.61 -15.29
N SER A 5 9.25 -21.73 -15.71
CA SER A 5 9.62 -21.99 -17.12
C SER A 5 8.92 -23.21 -17.67
N TYR A 6 8.57 -23.19 -18.98
CA TYR A 6 7.87 -24.25 -19.69
C TYR A 6 8.72 -24.89 -20.80
N ASP A 7 9.85 -24.28 -21.14
CA ASP A 7 10.75 -24.72 -22.19
C ASP A 7 12.21 -24.39 -21.88
N ALA A 8 13.15 -25.09 -22.54
CA ALA A 8 14.58 -24.92 -22.28
C ALA A 8 15.11 -23.51 -22.56
N GLY A 9 14.60 -22.81 -23.57
CA GLY A 9 15.04 -21.45 -23.90
C GLY A 9 14.57 -20.43 -22.87
N ARG A 10 13.38 -20.60 -22.33
CA ARG A 10 12.86 -19.78 -21.22
C ARG A 10 13.55 -20.13 -19.90
N LEU A 11 13.88 -21.41 -19.69
CA LEU A 11 14.61 -21.85 -18.49
C LEU A 11 15.96 -21.17 -18.38
N LEU A 12 16.74 -21.09 -19.46
CA LEU A 12 18.02 -20.42 -19.45
C LEU A 12 17.91 -18.94 -19.09
N ARG A 13 16.94 -18.22 -19.66
CA ARG A 13 16.68 -16.81 -19.32
C ARG A 13 16.23 -16.64 -17.88
N ALA A 14 15.32 -17.50 -17.42
CA ALA A 14 14.86 -17.50 -16.03
C ALA A 14 16.02 -17.74 -15.04
N TYR A 15 16.89 -18.70 -15.35
CA TYR A 15 18.07 -18.99 -14.56
C TYR A 15 19.03 -17.78 -14.50
N GLN A 16 19.34 -17.16 -15.66
CA GLN A 16 20.20 -15.97 -15.72
C GLN A 16 19.61 -14.81 -14.89
N THR A 17 18.30 -14.59 -14.97
CA THR A 17 17.61 -13.59 -14.16
C THR A 17 17.67 -13.92 -12.68
N ALA A 18 17.45 -15.17 -12.29
CA ALA A 18 17.54 -15.60 -10.90
C ALA A 18 18.96 -15.41 -10.33
N VAL A 19 19.99 -15.79 -11.10
CA VAL A 19 21.40 -15.58 -10.74
C VAL A 19 21.72 -14.10 -10.55
N SER A 20 21.23 -13.22 -11.45
CA SER A 20 21.48 -11.78 -11.34
C SER A 20 20.83 -11.12 -10.11
N CYS A 21 19.79 -11.73 -9.56
CA CYS A 21 19.10 -11.28 -8.34
C CYS A 21 19.66 -11.96 -7.06
N SER A 22 20.56 -12.95 -7.19
CA SER A 22 21.06 -13.73 -6.07
C SER A 22 22.29 -13.07 -5.45
N LEU A 23 22.29 -12.92 -4.13
CA LEU A 23 23.47 -12.42 -3.38
C LEU A 23 24.68 -13.35 -3.45
N SER A 24 24.43 -14.66 -3.57
CA SER A 24 25.50 -15.68 -3.71
C SER A 24 25.92 -15.93 -5.16
N GLY A 25 25.21 -15.36 -6.14
CA GLY A 25 25.41 -15.65 -7.56
C GLY A 25 24.96 -17.07 -7.96
N GLN A 26 24.21 -17.75 -7.10
CA GLN A 26 23.68 -19.10 -7.36
C GLN A 26 22.16 -19.07 -7.50
N ALA A 27 21.61 -19.92 -8.34
CA ALA A 27 20.19 -20.15 -8.48
C ALA A 27 19.91 -21.67 -8.49
N MET A 28 18.72 -22.05 -8.05
CA MET A 28 18.24 -23.43 -8.02
C MET A 28 17.12 -23.61 -9.03
N ALA A 29 17.08 -24.76 -9.67
CA ALA A 29 15.98 -25.17 -10.53
C ALA A 29 15.33 -26.43 -9.95
N GLU A 30 14.02 -26.40 -9.81
CA GLU A 30 13.24 -27.48 -9.22
C GLU A 30 12.10 -27.89 -10.16
N GLU A 31 11.62 -29.12 -10.01
CA GLU A 31 10.43 -29.58 -10.70
C GLU A 31 9.21 -28.77 -10.25
N TYR A 32 8.39 -28.33 -11.22
CA TYR A 32 7.16 -27.65 -10.92
C TYR A 32 6.06 -28.64 -10.53
N ILE A 33 5.62 -28.59 -9.28
CA ILE A 33 4.54 -29.42 -8.76
C ILE A 33 3.19 -28.82 -9.17
N ALA A 34 2.41 -29.55 -9.97
CA ALA A 34 1.08 -29.12 -10.37
C ALA A 34 0.09 -29.29 -9.20
N TYR A 35 -0.66 -28.25 -8.91
CA TYR A 35 -1.63 -28.21 -7.81
C TYR A 35 -2.82 -29.18 -8.07
N GLY A 36 -3.06 -30.10 -7.15
CA GLY A 36 -4.29 -30.89 -7.02
C GLY A 36 -5.33 -30.16 -6.18
N TYR A 37 -4.89 -29.58 -5.07
CA TYR A 37 -5.68 -28.62 -4.30
C TYR A 37 -5.41 -27.19 -4.82
N ARG A 38 -6.45 -26.35 -4.88
CA ARG A 38 -6.40 -25.04 -5.55
C ARG A 38 -5.33 -24.10 -4.98
N HIS A 39 -5.04 -24.20 -3.67
CA HIS A 39 -4.20 -23.25 -2.96
C HIS A 39 -2.88 -23.87 -2.49
N LEU A 40 -1.86 -23.01 -2.36
CA LEU A 40 -0.76 -23.29 -1.47
C LEU A 40 -1.31 -23.33 -0.04
N ILE A 41 -0.95 -24.36 0.71
CA ILE A 41 -1.31 -24.50 2.12
C ILE A 41 -0.14 -23.96 2.92
N GLY A 42 -0.33 -22.86 3.64
CA GLY A 42 0.69 -22.25 4.47
C GLY A 42 0.18 -22.00 5.88
N GLY A 43 1.05 -21.56 6.75
CA GLY A 43 0.68 -21.18 8.11
C GLY A 43 1.73 -21.49 9.14
N ASP A 44 1.36 -21.41 10.40
CA ASP A 44 2.26 -21.69 11.50
C ASP A 44 1.81 -22.94 12.26
N VAL A 45 2.77 -23.64 12.85
CA VAL A 45 2.53 -24.79 13.74
C VAL A 45 3.28 -24.57 15.04
N ILE A 46 2.71 -25.06 16.14
CA ILE A 46 3.34 -25.06 17.46
C ILE A 46 3.77 -26.47 17.81
N VAL A 47 5.07 -26.64 18.09
CA VAL A 47 5.68 -27.91 18.54
C VAL A 47 6.02 -27.80 20.00
N ARG A 48 5.61 -28.83 20.81
CA ARG A 48 5.97 -28.97 22.22
C ARG A 48 6.29 -30.43 22.51
N GLY A 49 7.40 -30.64 23.20
CA GLY A 49 7.85 -32.00 23.55
C GLY A 49 8.05 -32.92 22.35
N GLY A 50 8.50 -32.40 21.20
CA GLY A 50 8.69 -33.18 19.98
C GLY A 50 7.43 -33.53 19.20
N ASN A 51 6.28 -32.95 19.54
CA ASN A 51 5.01 -33.18 18.85
C ASN A 51 4.36 -31.85 18.42
N VAL A 52 3.68 -31.85 17.28
CA VAL A 52 2.84 -30.72 16.92
C VAL A 52 1.60 -30.73 17.81
N VAL A 53 1.43 -29.64 18.57
CA VAL A 53 0.27 -29.47 19.46
C VAL A 53 -0.85 -28.70 18.79
N LEU A 54 -0.52 -27.79 17.85
CA LEU A 54 -1.50 -27.00 17.12
C LEU A 54 -1.04 -26.72 15.68
N TYR A 55 -1.96 -26.88 14.73
CA TYR A 55 -1.78 -26.53 13.32
C TYR A 55 -2.62 -25.31 12.98
N GLY A 56 -1.97 -24.17 12.71
CA GLY A 56 -2.59 -22.94 12.20
C GLY A 56 -2.50 -22.86 10.67
N LEU A 57 -2.95 -23.92 9.98
CA LEU A 57 -2.87 -23.97 8.51
C LEU A 57 -3.99 -23.17 7.85
N MET A 58 -3.65 -22.49 6.79
CA MET A 58 -4.52 -21.61 6.01
C MET A 58 -4.30 -21.78 4.51
N ASP A 59 -5.25 -21.34 3.71
CA ASP A 59 -5.10 -21.27 2.27
C ASP A 59 -4.45 -19.96 1.88
N CYS A 60 -3.37 -20.03 1.12
CA CYS A 60 -2.70 -18.86 0.56
C CYS A 60 -3.28 -18.54 -0.81
N ILE A 61 -3.95 -17.39 -0.91
CA ILE A 61 -4.62 -16.93 -2.13
C ILE A 61 -3.62 -16.15 -2.98
N ARG A 62 -3.68 -16.35 -4.29
CA ARG A 62 -2.89 -15.64 -5.31
C ARG A 62 -3.82 -15.02 -6.33
N GLU A 63 -3.48 -13.86 -6.86
CA GLU A 63 -4.19 -13.27 -7.98
C GLU A 63 -3.89 -14.04 -9.27
N GLU A 64 -4.93 -14.36 -10.05
CA GLU A 64 -4.76 -15.04 -11.34
C GLU A 64 -3.94 -14.18 -12.31
N GLY A 65 -3.02 -14.83 -13.04
CA GLY A 65 -2.19 -14.18 -14.05
C GLY A 65 -1.09 -13.27 -13.50
N LYS A 66 -1.00 -13.08 -12.19
CA LYS A 66 0.07 -12.33 -11.53
C LYS A 66 1.17 -13.26 -11.00
N ASN A 67 2.05 -12.72 -10.19
CA ASN A 67 3.20 -13.44 -9.65
C ASN A 67 2.81 -14.59 -8.67
N LEU A 68 3.80 -15.36 -8.21
CA LEU A 68 3.59 -16.47 -7.27
C LEU A 68 3.44 -16.01 -5.82
N VAL A 69 3.45 -14.71 -5.55
CA VAL A 69 3.36 -14.15 -4.19
C VAL A 69 1.90 -14.19 -3.71
N PRO A 70 1.62 -14.77 -2.55
CA PRO A 70 0.27 -14.75 -1.99
C PRO A 70 -0.18 -13.33 -1.64
N CYS A 71 -1.37 -12.94 -2.10
CA CYS A 71 -1.98 -11.65 -1.77
C CYS A 71 -2.97 -11.73 -0.61
N GLY A 72 -3.42 -12.94 -0.24
CA GLY A 72 -4.37 -13.14 0.85
C GLY A 72 -4.25 -14.52 1.50
N LYS A 73 -4.93 -14.70 2.62
CA LYS A 73 -5.00 -15.95 3.36
C LYS A 73 -6.40 -16.17 3.90
N ILE A 74 -6.86 -17.43 3.94
CA ILE A 74 -8.12 -17.83 4.60
C ILE A 74 -7.83 -18.92 5.64
N TYR A 75 -8.21 -18.67 6.87
CA TYR A 75 -8.14 -19.62 7.98
C TYR A 75 -9.55 -20.00 8.45
N PRO A 76 -9.80 -21.29 8.76
CA PRO A 76 -8.92 -22.45 8.65
C PRO A 76 -8.74 -22.92 7.20
N CYS A 77 -7.67 -23.68 6.92
CA CYS A 77 -7.41 -24.30 5.63
C CYS A 77 -8.58 -25.21 5.20
N GLY A 78 -9.01 -25.07 3.93
CA GLY A 78 -10.11 -25.85 3.35
C GLY A 78 -9.69 -27.18 2.74
N ALA A 79 -8.42 -27.56 2.80
CA ALA A 79 -7.96 -28.85 2.30
C ALA A 79 -8.65 -30.01 3.05
N GLY A 80 -8.91 -31.10 2.31
CA GLY A 80 -9.55 -32.28 2.87
C GLY A 80 -8.71 -32.95 3.95
N GLU A 81 -9.36 -33.75 4.78
CA GLU A 81 -8.73 -34.47 5.92
C GLU A 81 -7.55 -35.35 5.49
N GLU A 82 -7.63 -35.97 4.33
CA GLU A 82 -6.53 -36.80 3.81
C GLU A 82 -5.24 -35.97 3.60
N VAL A 83 -5.34 -34.77 3.06
CA VAL A 83 -4.21 -33.85 2.89
C VAL A 83 -3.65 -33.47 4.25
N LYS A 84 -4.51 -33.11 5.21
CA LYS A 84 -4.11 -32.71 6.57
C LYS A 84 -3.37 -33.83 7.29
N VAL A 85 -3.85 -35.08 7.17
CA VAL A 85 -3.19 -36.26 7.74
C VAL A 85 -1.80 -36.47 7.13
N ARG A 86 -1.65 -36.28 5.83
CA ARG A 86 -0.34 -36.37 5.16
C ARG A 86 0.60 -35.26 5.65
N ILE A 87 0.12 -34.01 5.77
CA ILE A 87 0.90 -32.91 6.36
C ILE A 87 1.37 -33.26 7.77
N ALA A 88 0.46 -33.76 8.62
CA ALA A 88 0.82 -34.14 9.98
C ALA A 88 1.92 -35.21 10.02
N ARG A 89 1.84 -36.21 9.15
CA ARG A 89 2.87 -37.27 9.03
C ARG A 89 4.24 -36.70 8.58
N ILE A 90 4.24 -35.82 7.60
CA ILE A 90 5.47 -35.13 7.12
C ILE A 90 6.07 -34.32 8.26
N MET A 91 5.26 -33.49 8.93
CA MET A 91 5.73 -32.65 10.05
C MET A 91 6.33 -33.48 11.18
N GLN A 92 5.65 -34.57 11.60
CA GLN A 92 6.18 -35.43 12.64
C GLN A 92 7.50 -36.09 12.25
N THR A 93 7.63 -36.49 10.97
CA THR A 93 8.88 -37.04 10.44
C THR A 93 10.02 -36.02 10.48
N VAL A 94 9.77 -34.77 10.08
CA VAL A 94 10.77 -33.67 10.09
C VAL A 94 11.19 -33.35 11.53
N ILE A 95 10.22 -33.22 12.43
CA ILE A 95 10.45 -32.92 13.85
C ILE A 95 11.35 -33.98 14.49
N HIS A 96 11.03 -35.25 14.29
CA HIS A 96 11.83 -36.35 14.84
C HIS A 96 13.24 -36.41 14.24
N LYS A 97 13.35 -36.33 12.91
CA LYS A 97 14.68 -36.36 12.24
C LYS A 97 15.59 -35.21 12.63
N LEU A 98 15.05 -34.06 12.88
CA LEU A 98 15.80 -32.86 13.28
C LEU A 98 15.88 -32.68 14.82
N SER A 99 15.30 -33.61 15.58
CA SER A 99 15.26 -33.56 17.06
C SER A 99 14.70 -32.24 17.60
N ILE A 100 13.66 -31.72 16.95
CA ILE A 100 12.99 -30.47 17.37
C ILE A 100 12.08 -30.80 18.55
N THR A 101 12.34 -30.21 19.71
CA THR A 101 11.53 -30.41 20.92
C THR A 101 10.47 -29.32 21.10
N ASP A 102 10.87 -28.05 20.88
CA ASP A 102 10.00 -26.88 21.05
C ASP A 102 10.29 -25.87 19.94
N ALA A 103 9.27 -25.54 19.19
CA ALA A 103 9.36 -24.55 18.12
C ALA A 103 7.98 -23.94 17.76
N GLU A 104 7.98 -22.73 17.29
CA GLU A 104 7.01 -22.19 16.35
C GLU A 104 7.64 -22.30 14.97
N MET A 105 6.89 -22.85 14.01
CA MET A 105 7.41 -23.10 12.66
C MET A 105 6.45 -22.58 11.62
N ASN A 106 6.96 -21.78 10.68
CA ASN A 106 6.21 -21.45 9.47
C ASN A 106 6.39 -22.56 8.45
N VAL A 107 5.31 -23.00 7.84
CA VAL A 107 5.28 -24.14 6.92
C VAL A 107 4.49 -23.82 5.67
N GLU A 108 4.96 -24.35 4.52
CA GLU A 108 4.25 -24.26 3.25
C GLU A 108 4.24 -25.62 2.54
N PHE A 109 3.06 -26.01 2.00
CA PHE A 109 2.83 -27.28 1.33
C PHE A 109 2.05 -27.11 0.03
N ILE A 110 2.33 -27.96 -0.94
CA ILE A 110 1.51 -28.17 -2.13
C ILE A 110 0.88 -29.59 -2.04
N ALA A 111 -0.45 -29.67 -2.13
CA ALA A 111 -1.11 -30.92 -2.43
C ALA A 111 -1.15 -31.09 -3.95
N GLY A 112 -0.38 -32.03 -4.47
CA GLY A 112 -0.17 -32.28 -5.89
C GLY A 112 -1.36 -32.97 -6.58
N LYS A 113 -1.39 -32.91 -7.91
CA LYS A 113 -2.37 -33.63 -8.72
C LYS A 113 -2.24 -35.17 -8.65
N ASP A 114 -1.05 -35.65 -8.30
CA ASP A 114 -0.74 -37.05 -8.04
C ASP A 114 -1.28 -37.56 -6.69
N GLY A 115 -1.90 -36.67 -5.92
CA GLY A 115 -2.41 -36.95 -4.58
C GLY A 115 -1.36 -36.91 -3.49
N GLU A 116 -0.09 -36.64 -3.81
CA GLU A 116 0.96 -36.48 -2.80
C GLU A 116 1.00 -35.04 -2.24
N VAL A 117 1.62 -34.89 -1.05
CA VAL A 117 1.81 -33.61 -0.39
C VAL A 117 3.30 -33.31 -0.30
N TYR A 118 3.66 -32.16 -0.83
CA TYR A 118 5.04 -31.71 -0.94
C TYR A 118 5.31 -30.55 0.00
N PRO A 119 6.26 -30.65 0.95
CA PRO A 119 6.73 -29.49 1.70
C PRO A 119 7.54 -28.58 0.78
N ILE A 120 7.22 -27.29 0.80
CA ILE A 120 7.90 -26.26 0.00
C ILE A 120 8.88 -25.46 0.86
N GLU A 121 8.44 -25.07 2.04
CA GLU A 121 9.27 -24.37 3.02
C GLU A 121 8.88 -24.79 4.43
N ILE A 122 9.90 -24.97 5.28
CA ILE A 122 9.75 -25.17 6.71
C ILE A 122 10.80 -24.29 7.40
N ALA A 123 10.35 -23.24 8.10
CA ALA A 123 11.21 -22.30 8.79
C ALA A 123 10.96 -22.35 10.30
N LEU A 124 12.04 -22.34 11.11
CA LEU A 124 11.98 -22.38 12.59
C LEU A 124 11.69 -20.98 13.18
N ARG A 125 10.63 -20.37 12.74
CA ARG A 125 10.09 -19.07 13.18
C ARG A 125 8.63 -18.97 12.82
N CYS A 126 7.90 -18.07 13.44
CA CYS A 126 6.57 -17.68 12.97
C CYS A 126 6.59 -17.07 11.58
N GLY A 127 5.50 -17.18 10.86
CA GLY A 127 5.29 -16.59 9.55
C GLY A 127 5.21 -15.08 9.57
N GLY A 128 5.48 -14.50 8.40
CA GLY A 128 5.30 -13.07 8.15
C GLY A 128 3.88 -12.69 7.74
N ASN A 129 3.69 -11.43 7.34
CA ASN A 129 2.44 -10.94 6.76
C ASN A 129 1.19 -11.24 7.62
N GLY A 130 1.30 -11.00 8.94
CA GLY A 130 0.19 -11.07 9.86
C GLY A 130 -0.30 -12.48 10.20
N ILE A 131 0.41 -13.56 9.87
CA ILE A 131 0.01 -14.94 10.19
C ILE A 131 -0.18 -15.14 11.69
N PRO A 132 0.80 -14.83 12.57
CA PRO A 132 0.61 -15.03 14.01
C PRO A 132 -0.54 -14.21 14.57
N GLN A 133 -0.74 -12.99 14.05
CA GLN A 133 -1.84 -12.13 14.50
C GLN A 133 -3.20 -12.70 14.09
N LEU A 134 -3.35 -13.13 12.83
CA LEU A 134 -4.58 -13.77 12.34
C LEU A 134 -4.92 -15.03 13.17
N LEU A 135 -3.91 -15.86 13.43
CA LEU A 135 -4.07 -17.06 14.23
C LEU A 135 -4.42 -16.74 15.69
N SER A 136 -3.83 -15.70 16.26
CA SER A 136 -4.17 -15.26 17.62
C SER A 136 -5.63 -14.79 17.71
N ASP A 137 -6.07 -13.99 16.75
CA ASP A 137 -7.45 -13.47 16.70
C ASP A 137 -8.46 -14.60 16.46
N ALA A 138 -8.10 -15.61 15.66
CA ALA A 138 -8.98 -16.73 15.32
C ALA A 138 -9.04 -17.80 16.41
N THR A 139 -7.92 -18.08 17.07
CA THR A 139 -7.82 -19.23 18.00
C THR A 139 -7.93 -18.85 19.48
N GLY A 140 -7.82 -17.54 19.79
CA GLY A 140 -7.74 -17.07 21.18
C GLY A 140 -6.39 -17.37 21.86
N ILE A 141 -5.44 -17.99 21.14
CA ILE A 141 -4.09 -18.28 21.62
C ILE A 141 -3.19 -17.15 21.14
N ASP A 142 -2.46 -16.50 22.03
CA ASP A 142 -1.49 -15.47 21.66
C ASP A 142 -0.21 -16.12 21.09
N TRP A 143 -0.21 -16.37 19.76
CA TRP A 143 0.89 -17.00 19.04
C TRP A 143 2.19 -16.19 19.12
N ILE A 144 2.09 -14.87 19.16
CA ILE A 144 3.27 -13.98 19.27
C ILE A 144 3.90 -14.12 20.66
N ARG A 145 3.07 -14.15 21.69
CA ARG A 145 3.53 -14.36 23.05
C ARG A 145 4.16 -15.73 23.26
N GLU A 146 3.61 -16.77 22.64
CA GLU A 146 4.16 -18.14 22.70
C GLU A 146 5.57 -18.20 22.13
N GLU A 147 5.83 -17.57 20.96
CA GLU A 147 7.17 -17.52 20.37
C GLU A 147 8.15 -16.73 21.25
N VAL A 148 7.73 -15.56 21.74
CA VAL A 148 8.58 -14.74 22.64
C VAL A 148 8.91 -15.50 23.91
N GLN A 149 7.92 -16.12 24.55
CA GLN A 149 8.15 -16.88 25.79
C GLN A 149 9.04 -18.09 25.56
N ARG A 150 8.88 -18.83 24.43
CA ARG A 150 9.77 -19.94 24.09
C ARG A 150 11.21 -19.45 23.94
N THR A 151 11.40 -18.35 23.19
CA THR A 151 12.74 -17.77 22.96
C THR A 151 13.39 -17.36 24.29
N LEU A 152 12.65 -16.75 25.20
CA LEU A 152 13.16 -16.38 26.52
C LEU A 152 13.48 -17.61 27.41
N ARG A 153 12.66 -18.68 27.34
CA ARG A 153 12.92 -19.94 28.06
C ARG A 153 14.18 -20.60 27.57
N CYS A 154 14.38 -20.69 26.23
CA CYS A 154 15.60 -21.22 25.65
C CYS A 154 16.82 -20.44 26.08
N ALA A 155 16.75 -19.10 26.14
CA ALA A 155 17.86 -18.25 26.59
C ALA A 155 18.20 -18.44 28.08
N ASN A 156 17.21 -18.72 28.92
CA ASN A 156 17.36 -18.89 30.38
C ASN A 156 17.57 -20.33 30.82
N GLY A 157 17.56 -21.31 29.91
CA GLY A 157 17.73 -22.74 30.23
C GLY A 157 16.56 -23.33 31.04
N THR A 158 15.36 -22.72 30.99
CA THR A 158 14.20 -23.18 31.77
C THR A 158 13.20 -23.93 30.88
N ASN A 159 12.79 -25.12 31.27
CA ASN A 159 11.82 -25.99 30.56
C ASN A 159 10.39 -25.82 31.10
N ALA A 160 9.91 -24.61 31.31
CA ALA A 160 8.54 -24.40 31.77
C ALA A 160 7.53 -24.50 30.61
N ASN A 161 6.63 -25.49 30.66
CA ASN A 161 5.53 -25.66 29.70
C ASN A 161 4.52 -24.50 29.83
N SER A 162 4.35 -23.69 28.78
CA SER A 162 3.41 -22.58 28.76
C SER A 162 2.04 -22.94 28.18
N LEU A 163 2.00 -23.87 27.22
CA LEU A 163 0.78 -24.49 26.75
C LEU A 163 0.76 -25.94 27.26
N GLU A 164 -0.30 -26.33 27.99
CA GLU A 164 -0.51 -27.72 28.31
C GLU A 164 -0.68 -28.46 26.99
N ALA A 165 0.32 -29.28 26.63
CA ALA A 165 0.33 -30.08 25.41
C ALA A 165 -0.94 -30.96 25.26
N SER A 166 -1.63 -31.24 26.36
CA SER A 166 -2.88 -31.98 26.40
C SER A 166 -4.10 -31.24 25.85
N MET A 167 -4.12 -29.88 25.89
CA MET A 167 -5.33 -29.15 25.51
C MET A 167 -5.56 -29.13 23.98
N PHE A 168 -4.52 -29.20 23.18
CA PHE A 168 -4.63 -29.02 21.71
C PHE A 168 -4.19 -30.25 20.89
N ALA A 169 -3.56 -31.24 21.47
CA ALA A 169 -3.11 -32.54 20.94
C ALA A 169 -3.28 -32.72 19.41
N GLY A 170 -2.48 -31.99 18.60
CA GLY A 170 -2.47 -32.17 17.15
C GLY A 170 -3.72 -31.69 16.39
N LYS A 171 -4.50 -30.77 16.97
CA LYS A 171 -5.72 -30.25 16.32
C LYS A 171 -5.37 -29.26 15.18
N PHE A 172 -6.08 -29.40 14.08
CA PHE A 172 -6.00 -28.46 12.94
C PHE A 172 -6.87 -27.21 13.12
N VAL A 173 -7.91 -27.30 13.92
CA VAL A 173 -8.85 -26.23 14.23
C VAL A 173 -9.29 -26.34 15.68
N PRO A 174 -9.26 -25.28 16.48
CA PRO A 174 -9.87 -25.29 17.80
C PRO A 174 -11.37 -25.62 17.73
N THR A 175 -11.88 -26.32 18.74
CA THR A 175 -13.28 -26.76 18.77
C THR A 175 -14.29 -25.62 18.89
N ASP A 176 -13.87 -24.49 19.34
CA ASP A 176 -14.66 -23.28 19.61
C ASP A 176 -14.43 -22.13 18.56
N LEU A 177 -13.84 -22.46 17.40
CA LEU A 177 -13.68 -21.50 16.32
C LEU A 177 -15.04 -21.06 15.76
N HIS A 178 -15.32 -19.77 15.87
CA HIS A 178 -16.52 -19.15 15.33
C HIS A 178 -16.20 -18.30 14.08
N GLY A 179 -16.62 -18.79 12.91
CA GLY A 179 -16.44 -18.08 11.64
C GLY A 179 -15.13 -18.41 10.92
N VAL A 180 -14.87 -17.68 9.86
CA VAL A 180 -13.70 -17.77 9.00
C VAL A 180 -12.92 -16.48 9.05
N TYR A 181 -11.62 -16.57 9.29
CA TYR A 181 -10.75 -15.42 9.36
C TYR A 181 -9.89 -15.32 8.10
N ALA A 182 -9.65 -14.11 7.65
CA ALA A 182 -8.85 -13.92 6.46
C ALA A 182 -7.96 -12.66 6.56
N THR A 183 -6.86 -12.67 5.83
CA THR A 183 -6.07 -11.47 5.59
C THR A 183 -6.00 -11.17 4.12
N TYR A 184 -5.83 -9.88 3.79
CA TYR A 184 -5.43 -9.44 2.46
C TYR A 184 -4.28 -8.45 2.57
N ASN A 185 -3.24 -8.68 1.78
CA ASN A 185 -2.10 -7.79 1.69
C ASN A 185 -2.48 -6.57 0.85
N LEU A 186 -2.73 -5.45 1.51
CA LEU A 186 -3.00 -4.18 0.84
C LEU A 186 -1.77 -3.78 0.01
N HIS A 187 -1.93 -3.62 -1.29
CA HIS A 187 -0.84 -3.31 -2.21
C HIS A 187 -1.32 -2.47 -3.41
N ALA A 188 -0.39 -1.80 -4.07
CA ALA A 188 -0.68 -1.05 -5.29
C ALA A 188 -0.42 -1.89 -6.54
N ASN A 189 -1.27 -1.72 -7.57
CA ASN A 189 -1.13 -2.37 -8.87
C ASN A 189 -0.19 -1.60 -9.82
N GLN A 190 0.14 -0.36 -9.47
CA GLN A 190 1.07 0.51 -10.20
C GLN A 190 1.86 1.37 -9.23
N PRO A 191 3.08 1.79 -9.60
CA PRO A 191 3.88 2.66 -8.74
C PRO A 191 3.27 4.05 -8.67
N GLY A 192 3.50 4.75 -7.56
CA GLY A 192 3.03 6.12 -7.38
C GLY A 192 3.12 6.59 -5.94
N ILE A 193 2.48 7.71 -5.64
CA ILE A 193 2.33 8.24 -4.29
C ILE A 193 1.02 7.68 -3.70
N TYR A 194 1.11 6.96 -2.61
CA TYR A 194 -0.05 6.36 -1.96
C TYR A 194 -1.00 7.42 -1.40
N ALA A 195 -2.25 7.41 -1.83
CA ALA A 195 -3.29 8.36 -1.41
C ALA A 195 -4.30 7.77 -0.41
N GLY A 196 -4.33 6.45 -0.28
CA GLY A 196 -5.26 5.73 0.58
C GLY A 196 -5.88 4.54 -0.14
N TYR A 197 -6.87 3.94 0.48
CA TYR A 197 -7.69 2.90 -0.13
C TYR A 197 -9.16 3.05 0.27
N GLU A 198 -10.04 2.43 -0.51
CA GLU A 198 -11.46 2.35 -0.24
C GLU A 198 -11.93 0.91 -0.33
N LEU A 199 -12.77 0.49 0.61
CA LEU A 199 -13.46 -0.78 0.59
C LEU A 199 -14.92 -0.58 0.15
N HIS A 200 -15.39 -1.49 -0.69
CA HIS A 200 -16.81 -1.54 -1.02
C HIS A 200 -17.65 -1.74 0.26
N PRO A 201 -18.82 -1.08 0.39
CA PRO A 201 -19.65 -1.19 1.59
C PRO A 201 -19.99 -2.61 2.03
N GLU A 202 -20.18 -3.54 1.07
CA GLU A 202 -20.42 -4.96 1.38
C GLU A 202 -19.25 -5.63 2.11
N LEU A 203 -18.01 -5.26 1.77
CA LEU A 203 -16.81 -5.85 2.39
C LEU A 203 -16.41 -5.12 3.68
N SER A 204 -16.68 -3.83 3.76
CA SER A 204 -16.24 -2.99 4.90
C SER A 204 -16.76 -3.48 6.25
N GLY A 205 -17.97 -4.09 6.29
CA GLY A 205 -18.56 -4.66 7.50
C GLY A 205 -17.83 -5.90 8.05
N HIS A 206 -16.98 -6.53 7.25
CA HIS A 206 -16.19 -7.70 7.62
C HIS A 206 -14.78 -7.35 8.11
N LEU A 207 -14.30 -6.11 7.83
CA LEU A 207 -13.01 -5.63 8.29
C LEU A 207 -13.07 -5.39 9.80
N TYR A 208 -12.22 -6.08 10.57
CA TYR A 208 -12.15 -5.87 12.02
C TYR A 208 -10.83 -5.27 12.49
N ARG A 209 -9.79 -5.32 11.63
CA ARG A 209 -8.46 -4.77 11.93
C ARG A 209 -7.73 -4.39 10.64
N GLU A 210 -6.90 -3.37 10.72
CA GLU A 210 -5.93 -3.00 9.69
C GLU A 210 -4.57 -2.68 10.33
N ASP A 211 -3.51 -3.17 9.71
CA ASP A 211 -2.13 -2.80 10.06
C ASP A 211 -1.50 -2.11 8.84
N ILE A 212 -1.42 -0.79 8.88
CA ILE A 212 -0.93 0.03 7.77
C ILE A 212 0.54 0.41 7.97
N PHE A 213 1.41 0.01 7.06
CA PHE A 213 2.86 0.22 7.11
C PHE A 213 3.31 1.44 6.31
N ARG A 214 2.53 1.85 5.30
CA ARG A 214 2.82 3.01 4.45
C ARG A 214 1.83 4.13 4.73
N ARG A 215 2.35 5.33 4.97
CA ARG A 215 1.51 6.50 5.19
C ARG A 215 1.09 7.12 3.87
N LYS A 216 -0.07 7.77 3.85
CA LYS A 216 -0.49 8.58 2.71
C LYS A 216 0.60 9.61 2.38
N GLY A 217 0.96 9.70 1.10
CA GLY A 217 2.05 10.54 0.60
C GLY A 217 3.40 9.85 0.46
N GLU A 218 3.56 8.60 0.91
CA GLU A 218 4.76 7.82 0.65
C GLU A 218 4.71 7.17 -0.74
N THR A 219 5.87 7.01 -1.36
CA THR A 219 5.98 6.31 -2.63
C THR A 219 5.82 4.80 -2.43
N VAL A 220 5.02 4.18 -3.28
CA VAL A 220 4.79 2.74 -3.33
C VAL A 220 5.13 2.21 -4.72
N GLY A 221 5.63 0.98 -4.78
CA GLY A 221 5.88 0.25 -6.01
C GLY A 221 4.73 -0.68 -6.40
N THR A 222 4.87 -1.35 -7.53
CA THR A 222 4.02 -2.47 -7.91
C THR A 222 4.26 -3.66 -6.96
N TYR A 223 3.22 -4.45 -6.69
CA TYR A 223 3.32 -5.63 -5.83
C TYR A 223 4.01 -6.79 -6.56
N GLU A 224 5.30 -6.95 -6.34
CA GLU A 224 6.12 -8.02 -6.92
C GLU A 224 6.62 -9.02 -5.87
N ASN A 225 6.63 -8.63 -4.62
CA ASN A 225 7.05 -9.45 -3.49
C ASN A 225 6.46 -8.90 -2.17
N ALA A 226 6.66 -9.63 -1.09
CA ALA A 226 6.09 -9.31 0.22
C ALA A 226 6.55 -7.96 0.81
N SER A 227 7.66 -7.38 0.34
CA SER A 227 8.10 -6.04 0.79
C SER A 227 7.32 -4.89 0.14
N GLY A 228 6.57 -5.17 -0.93
CA GLY A 228 5.72 -4.21 -1.65
C GLY A 228 4.36 -3.95 -1.01
N ILE A 229 4.08 -4.51 0.17
CA ILE A 229 2.80 -4.30 0.86
C ILE A 229 2.70 -2.90 1.47
N ILE A 230 1.50 -2.34 1.38
CA ILE A 230 1.12 -1.08 2.02
C ILE A 230 0.65 -1.35 3.46
N GLY A 231 -0.01 -2.48 3.67
CA GLY A 231 -0.54 -2.90 4.93
C GLY A 231 -1.18 -4.29 4.86
N ILE A 232 -1.80 -4.70 5.93
CA ILE A 232 -2.56 -5.95 6.01
C ILE A 232 -3.96 -5.62 6.51
N LEU A 233 -4.97 -6.09 5.78
CA LEU A 233 -6.37 -5.99 6.16
C LEU A 233 -6.82 -7.34 6.72
N TYR A 234 -7.53 -7.32 7.86
CA TYR A 234 -8.01 -8.51 8.55
C TYR A 234 -9.52 -8.56 8.53
N PHE A 235 -10.06 -9.66 8.02
CA PHE A 235 -11.48 -9.87 7.84
C PHE A 235 -12.00 -11.06 8.63
N ARG A 236 -13.27 -10.98 9.05
CA ARG A 236 -14.00 -12.09 9.65
C ARG A 236 -15.30 -12.30 8.89
N PHE A 237 -15.55 -13.54 8.51
CA PHE A 237 -16.72 -13.97 7.75
C PHE A 237 -17.52 -15.03 8.49
N ALA A 238 -18.80 -15.15 8.19
CA ALA A 238 -19.64 -16.19 8.77
C ALA A 238 -19.35 -17.58 8.17
N SER A 239 -18.88 -17.63 6.91
CA SER A 239 -18.61 -18.86 6.20
C SER A 239 -17.42 -18.76 5.25
N ARG A 240 -16.88 -19.91 4.87
CA ARG A 240 -15.83 -20.00 3.87
C ARG A 240 -16.26 -19.49 2.50
N ALA A 241 -17.47 -19.87 2.06
CA ALA A 241 -17.99 -19.41 0.78
C ALA A 241 -18.08 -17.88 0.70
N GLU A 242 -18.42 -17.24 1.80
CA GLU A 242 -18.44 -15.77 1.91
C GLU A 242 -17.02 -15.19 1.82
N ALA A 243 -16.04 -15.75 2.55
CA ALA A 243 -14.64 -15.32 2.46
C ALA A 243 -14.10 -15.46 1.03
N GLU A 244 -14.36 -16.59 0.37
CA GLU A 244 -13.92 -16.86 -0.99
C GLU A 244 -14.55 -15.89 -1.99
N LYS A 245 -15.83 -15.55 -1.87
CA LYS A 245 -16.53 -14.56 -2.70
C LYS A 245 -15.76 -13.25 -2.76
N TYR A 246 -15.33 -12.74 -1.60
CA TYR A 246 -14.67 -11.44 -1.53
C TYR A 246 -13.18 -11.51 -1.87
N LEU A 247 -12.47 -12.52 -1.38
CA LEU A 247 -11.01 -12.55 -1.55
C LEU A 247 -10.57 -12.92 -2.96
N TYR A 248 -11.36 -13.69 -3.72
CA TYR A 248 -11.02 -14.01 -5.11
C TYR A 248 -11.28 -12.85 -6.06
N ASP A 249 -12.27 -12.02 -5.76
CA ASP A 249 -12.62 -10.84 -6.55
C ASP A 249 -12.25 -9.53 -5.85
N MET A 250 -11.17 -9.54 -5.04
CA MET A 250 -10.80 -8.40 -4.21
C MET A 250 -10.63 -7.10 -5.00
N SER A 251 -10.17 -7.17 -6.25
CA SER A 251 -10.04 -6.00 -7.13
C SER A 251 -11.36 -5.27 -7.40
N TRP A 252 -12.50 -5.94 -7.23
CA TRP A 252 -13.83 -5.32 -7.28
C TRP A 252 -14.21 -4.63 -5.98
N TYR A 253 -13.76 -5.16 -4.84
CA TYR A 253 -14.16 -4.69 -3.51
C TYR A 253 -13.16 -3.77 -2.83
N LEU A 254 -11.95 -3.67 -3.36
CA LEU A 254 -10.85 -2.85 -2.82
C LEU A 254 -10.22 -2.02 -3.93
N GLN A 255 -10.25 -0.71 -3.75
CA GLN A 255 -9.53 0.23 -4.60
C GLN A 255 -8.39 0.88 -3.81
N VAL A 256 -7.16 0.75 -4.31
CA VAL A 256 -5.98 1.44 -3.76
C VAL A 256 -5.69 2.66 -4.62
N HIS A 257 -5.68 3.83 -4.00
CA HIS A 257 -5.44 5.09 -4.70
C HIS A 257 -3.96 5.43 -4.73
N VAL A 258 -3.44 5.64 -5.92
CA VAL A 258 -2.09 6.15 -6.15
C VAL A 258 -2.13 7.38 -7.05
N MET A 259 -1.19 8.29 -6.81
CA MET A 259 -1.06 9.54 -7.56
C MET A 259 0.29 9.59 -8.26
N ASN A 260 0.33 10.14 -9.47
CA ASN A 260 1.54 10.28 -10.26
C ASN A 260 1.76 11.74 -10.67
N LEU A 261 2.99 12.22 -10.47
CA LEU A 261 3.42 13.54 -10.91
C LEU A 261 3.81 13.51 -12.38
N LYS A 262 3.27 14.43 -13.18
CA LYS A 262 3.64 14.61 -14.57
C LYS A 262 3.95 16.08 -14.88
N PRO A 263 5.15 16.41 -15.36
CA PRO A 263 5.38 17.69 -15.99
C PRO A 263 4.55 17.81 -17.27
N VAL A 264 3.89 18.93 -17.47
CA VAL A 264 3.11 19.19 -18.69
C VAL A 264 4.06 19.59 -19.81
N SER A 265 4.09 18.76 -20.87
CA SER A 265 4.91 19.04 -22.04
C SER A 265 4.34 20.24 -22.85
N SER A 266 5.22 20.96 -23.52
CA SER A 266 4.82 22.02 -24.45
C SER A 266 3.85 21.47 -25.50
N GLY A 267 2.68 22.11 -25.67
CA GLY A 267 1.64 21.69 -26.62
C GLY A 267 0.57 20.75 -26.06
N THR A 268 0.69 20.27 -24.81
CA THR A 268 -0.39 19.52 -24.16
C THR A 268 -1.52 20.46 -23.75
N ASP A 269 -2.74 20.21 -24.24
CA ASP A 269 -3.91 21.02 -23.85
C ASP A 269 -4.53 20.51 -22.55
N ILE A 270 -4.36 21.27 -21.48
CA ILE A 270 -4.98 21.03 -20.16
C ILE A 270 -5.85 22.20 -19.72
N LEU A 271 -6.30 23.04 -20.67
CA LEU A 271 -7.08 24.23 -20.36
C LEU A 271 -8.34 23.89 -19.57
N ALA A 272 -9.07 22.86 -20.03
CA ALA A 272 -10.28 22.40 -19.35
C ALA A 272 -10.01 21.93 -17.91
N ASP A 273 -8.89 21.26 -17.67
CA ASP A 273 -8.51 20.81 -16.33
C ASP A 273 -8.12 21.96 -15.41
N ILE A 274 -7.39 22.94 -15.90
CA ILE A 274 -7.07 24.15 -15.12
C ILE A 274 -8.36 24.87 -14.72
N VAL A 275 -9.33 24.99 -15.63
CA VAL A 275 -10.62 25.63 -15.37
C VAL A 275 -11.42 24.80 -14.35
N ARG A 276 -11.55 23.49 -14.56
CA ARG A 276 -12.24 22.56 -13.66
C ARG A 276 -11.66 22.57 -12.26
N LEU A 277 -10.35 22.45 -12.13
CA LEU A 277 -9.66 22.51 -10.84
C LEU A 277 -9.81 23.89 -10.20
N GLY A 278 -9.87 24.94 -10.98
CA GLY A 278 -10.09 26.31 -10.50
C GLY A 278 -11.35 26.48 -9.66
N GLU A 279 -12.37 25.65 -9.86
CA GLU A 279 -13.62 25.65 -9.09
C GLU A 279 -13.41 25.22 -7.62
N PHE A 280 -12.37 24.41 -7.35
CA PHE A 280 -12.01 23.94 -6.01
C PHE A 280 -11.06 24.88 -5.26
N MET A 281 -10.62 25.96 -5.85
CA MET A 281 -9.88 26.97 -5.11
C MET A 281 -10.82 27.65 -4.12
N THR A 282 -10.30 27.90 -2.90
CA THR A 282 -11.07 28.59 -1.84
C THR A 282 -11.83 29.77 -2.44
N PRO A 283 -13.15 29.86 -2.25
CA PRO A 283 -13.96 30.84 -2.95
C PRO A 283 -13.35 32.23 -2.78
N PRO A 284 -13.22 32.98 -3.87
CA PRO A 284 -12.80 34.36 -3.79
C PRO A 284 -13.88 35.11 -3.08
N PHE A 285 -13.54 35.83 -2.07
CA PHE A 285 -14.33 36.89 -1.47
C PHE A 285 -15.86 36.69 -1.53
N SER A 286 -16.51 36.85 -0.39
CA SER A 286 -17.95 36.94 -0.17
C SER A 286 -18.77 36.98 -1.46
N ALA A 287 -19.85 36.20 -1.50
CA ALA A 287 -20.85 36.25 -2.57
C ALA A 287 -21.41 37.66 -2.86
N ARG A 288 -20.73 38.70 -2.42
CA ARG A 288 -21.09 40.11 -2.55
C ARG A 288 -20.18 40.81 -3.55
N ASN A 289 -20.72 41.66 -4.40
CA ASN A 289 -19.97 42.56 -5.26
C ASN A 289 -19.30 43.67 -4.41
N ARG A 290 -18.48 44.53 -5.06
CA ARG A 290 -17.83 45.67 -4.41
C ARG A 290 -18.78 46.64 -3.68
N CYS A 291 -20.08 46.59 -4.00
CA CYS A 291 -21.14 47.41 -3.38
C CYS A 291 -21.91 46.65 -2.28
N GLY A 292 -21.49 45.47 -1.88
CA GLY A 292 -22.13 44.70 -0.79
C GLY A 292 -23.38 43.91 -1.16
N GLN A 293 -23.77 43.88 -2.45
CA GLN A 293 -24.95 43.14 -2.94
C GLN A 293 -24.56 41.68 -3.29
N GLU A 294 -25.49 40.73 -3.13
CA GLU A 294 -25.28 39.36 -3.58
C GLU A 294 -25.11 39.28 -5.11
N ARG A 295 -24.08 38.55 -5.55
CA ARG A 295 -23.86 38.31 -6.98
C ARG A 295 -24.95 37.41 -7.55
N THR A 296 -25.40 37.72 -8.77
CA THR A 296 -26.31 36.85 -9.53
C THR A 296 -25.67 35.50 -9.83
N LYS A 297 -26.49 34.47 -10.15
CA LYS A 297 -26.01 33.15 -10.54
C LYS A 297 -25.02 33.20 -11.72
N THR A 298 -25.21 34.13 -12.65
CA THR A 298 -24.36 34.35 -13.83
C THR A 298 -23.03 35.00 -13.46
N GLU A 299 -23.03 35.98 -12.54
CA GLU A 299 -21.83 36.59 -12.00
C GLU A 299 -21.04 35.63 -11.10
N LYS A 300 -21.72 34.71 -10.38
CA LYS A 300 -21.09 33.62 -9.62
C LYS A 300 -20.40 32.61 -10.54
N ARG A 301 -20.95 32.35 -11.73
CA ARG A 301 -20.38 31.44 -12.74
C ARG A 301 -19.17 32.03 -13.46
N ASN A 302 -19.13 33.34 -13.65
CA ASN A 302 -18.06 34.07 -14.35
C ASN A 302 -17.06 34.75 -13.42
N ALA A 303 -17.32 34.77 -12.12
CA ALA A 303 -16.43 35.34 -11.12
C ALA A 303 -15.30 34.34 -10.83
N SER A 304 -14.19 34.52 -11.54
CA SER A 304 -12.96 33.81 -11.26
C SER A 304 -12.48 34.10 -9.83
N ILE A 305 -11.66 33.22 -9.37
CA ILE A 305 -10.92 33.16 -8.11
C ILE A 305 -10.29 34.49 -7.69
N THR A 306 -10.08 35.40 -8.64
CA THR A 306 -9.45 36.71 -8.43
C THR A 306 -10.29 37.86 -8.98
N GLY A 307 -11.53 37.61 -9.43
CA GLY A 307 -12.31 38.58 -10.22
C GLY A 307 -11.85 38.66 -11.70
N TRP A 308 -11.07 37.68 -12.16
CA TRP A 308 -10.51 37.58 -13.51
C TRP A 308 -11.30 36.52 -14.31
N ASN A 309 -11.24 36.63 -15.65
CA ASN A 309 -11.79 35.61 -16.53
C ASN A 309 -10.95 34.31 -16.37
N THR A 310 -11.56 33.27 -15.87
CA THR A 310 -10.89 31.98 -15.55
C THR A 310 -10.18 31.41 -16.79
N ASN A 311 -10.82 31.49 -17.97
CA ASN A 311 -10.25 30.99 -19.22
C ASN A 311 -9.01 31.81 -19.65
N ALA A 312 -9.10 33.13 -19.64
CA ALA A 312 -7.96 33.95 -19.98
C ALA A 312 -6.77 33.78 -19.04
N TYR A 313 -7.04 33.51 -17.77
CA TYR A 313 -5.98 33.21 -16.81
C TYR A 313 -5.37 31.82 -17.06
N ALA A 314 -6.17 30.82 -17.33
CA ALA A 314 -5.71 29.47 -17.67
C ALA A 314 -4.86 29.46 -18.96
N GLU A 315 -5.31 30.17 -20.01
CA GLU A 315 -4.54 30.37 -21.25
C GLU A 315 -3.19 31.06 -20.99
N LYS A 316 -3.16 32.08 -20.10
CA LYS A 316 -1.92 32.73 -19.69
C LYS A 316 -0.98 31.76 -18.99
N LEU A 317 -1.48 30.90 -18.08
CA LEU A 317 -0.66 29.92 -17.41
C LEU A 317 -0.08 28.92 -18.40
N MET A 318 -0.89 28.38 -19.31
CA MET A 318 -0.42 27.44 -20.33
C MET A 318 0.68 28.02 -21.24
N ARG A 319 0.62 29.30 -21.52
CA ARG A 319 1.61 29.95 -22.37
C ARG A 319 2.91 30.32 -21.67
N LEU A 320 2.87 30.65 -20.39
CA LEU A 320 3.99 31.35 -19.73
C LEU A 320 4.51 30.62 -18.47
N ALA A 321 3.80 29.67 -17.94
CA ALA A 321 4.19 28.96 -16.72
C ALA A 321 4.72 27.54 -17.01
N ASP A 322 5.63 27.09 -16.19
CA ASP A 322 5.94 25.68 -16.04
C ASP A 322 4.82 25.07 -15.20
N ILE A 323 4.16 24.06 -15.74
CA ILE A 323 3.02 23.40 -15.09
C ILE A 323 3.40 21.95 -14.77
N VAL A 324 3.11 21.55 -13.55
CA VAL A 324 3.20 20.16 -13.11
C VAL A 324 1.82 19.73 -12.66
N THR A 325 1.34 18.61 -13.18
CA THR A 325 0.09 17.98 -12.76
C THR A 325 0.36 16.80 -11.85
N ILE A 326 -0.65 16.44 -11.08
CA ILE A 326 -0.71 15.17 -10.38
C ILE A 326 -1.99 14.47 -10.83
N GLU A 327 -1.84 13.21 -11.24
CA GLU A 327 -2.92 12.38 -11.77
C GLU A 327 -3.23 11.24 -10.80
N ASN A 328 -4.47 10.78 -10.80
CA ASN A 328 -4.86 9.55 -10.10
C ASN A 328 -4.56 8.31 -10.96
N GLU A 329 -4.89 7.13 -10.44
CA GLU A 329 -4.70 5.84 -11.11
C GLU A 329 -5.49 5.68 -12.43
N LYS A 330 -6.51 6.53 -12.65
CA LYS A 330 -7.31 6.58 -13.89
C LYS A 330 -6.73 7.55 -14.92
N GLY A 331 -5.64 8.26 -14.57
CA GLY A 331 -5.06 9.30 -15.42
C GLY A 331 -5.81 10.64 -15.40
N GLU A 332 -6.72 10.83 -14.45
CA GLU A 332 -7.42 12.11 -14.28
C GLU A 332 -6.54 13.09 -13.49
N ILE A 333 -6.44 14.33 -13.97
CA ILE A 333 -5.69 15.39 -13.28
C ILE A 333 -6.47 15.80 -12.02
N ILE A 334 -5.91 15.49 -10.85
CA ILE A 334 -6.51 15.75 -9.54
C ILE A 334 -5.88 16.95 -8.81
N GLY A 335 -4.84 17.50 -9.37
CA GLY A 335 -4.21 18.71 -8.87
C GLY A 335 -3.14 19.21 -9.83
N LEU A 336 -2.73 20.46 -9.64
CA LEU A 336 -1.64 21.06 -10.39
C LEU A 336 -0.94 22.17 -9.61
N VAL A 337 0.29 22.45 -10.02
CA VAL A 337 1.01 23.67 -9.69
C VAL A 337 1.46 24.36 -10.98
N ALA A 338 1.27 25.67 -11.05
CA ALA A 338 1.77 26.51 -12.12
C ALA A 338 2.73 27.55 -11.55
N ALA A 339 3.97 27.54 -12.05
CA ALA A 339 5.02 28.44 -11.59
C ALA A 339 5.68 29.16 -12.77
N TYR A 340 5.92 30.46 -12.64
CA TYR A 340 6.74 31.24 -13.58
C TYR A 340 8.20 31.04 -13.22
N LEU A 341 8.90 30.21 -13.99
CA LEU A 341 10.33 29.90 -13.83
C LEU A 341 11.16 30.49 -15.00
N ASN A 342 10.74 31.63 -15.51
CA ASN A 342 11.33 32.31 -16.67
C ASN A 342 12.12 33.57 -16.31
N ARG A 343 12.43 33.78 -15.03
CA ARG A 343 13.24 34.87 -14.51
C ARG A 343 14.50 34.30 -13.84
N SER A 344 15.57 35.09 -13.82
CA SER A 344 16.85 34.72 -13.21
C SER A 344 16.95 35.06 -11.72
N ASP A 345 16.10 35.96 -11.21
CA ASP A 345 16.15 36.46 -9.83
C ASP A 345 15.26 35.65 -8.84
N PHE A 346 14.10 35.21 -9.28
CA PHE A 346 13.23 34.30 -8.53
C PHE A 346 12.16 33.63 -9.41
N GLY A 347 11.70 32.48 -9.03
CA GLY A 347 10.48 31.85 -9.55
C GLY A 347 9.26 32.27 -8.74
N PHE A 348 8.07 32.16 -9.32
CA PHE A 348 6.82 32.53 -8.66
C PHE A 348 5.74 31.48 -8.86
N ILE A 349 5.28 30.86 -7.76
CA ILE A 349 4.11 29.95 -7.79
C ILE A 349 2.85 30.80 -7.90
N SER A 350 2.19 30.70 -9.04
CA SER A 350 0.99 31.46 -9.37
C SER A 350 -0.30 30.72 -9.04
N MET A 351 -0.28 29.37 -9.11
CA MET A 351 -1.40 28.52 -8.78
C MET A 351 -0.89 27.23 -8.14
N LEU A 352 -1.54 26.79 -7.07
CA LEU A 352 -1.38 25.47 -6.47
C LEU A 352 -2.77 24.99 -6.04
N ILE A 353 -3.18 23.85 -6.57
CA ILE A 353 -4.52 23.33 -6.34
C ILE A 353 -4.51 21.80 -6.26
N VAL A 354 -5.29 21.24 -5.36
CA VAL A 354 -5.55 19.81 -5.22
C VAL A 354 -7.03 19.62 -4.90
N MET A 355 -7.67 18.68 -5.57
CA MET A 355 -9.06 18.32 -5.35
C MET A 355 -9.29 17.95 -3.87
N PRO A 356 -10.45 18.28 -3.29
CA PRO A 356 -10.72 18.12 -1.85
C PRO A 356 -10.44 16.71 -1.33
N GLU A 357 -10.84 15.68 -2.05
CA GLU A 357 -10.73 14.26 -1.70
C GLU A 357 -9.27 13.77 -1.65
N TYR A 358 -8.36 14.42 -2.40
CA TYR A 358 -6.92 14.13 -2.43
C TYR A 358 -6.08 15.07 -1.54
N ARG A 359 -6.72 15.93 -0.75
CA ARG A 359 -6.01 16.76 0.23
C ARG A 359 -5.54 15.91 1.41
N ARG A 360 -4.49 16.38 2.10
CA ARG A 360 -3.84 15.68 3.23
C ARG A 360 -3.19 14.34 2.86
N CYS A 361 -3.00 14.07 1.55
CA CYS A 361 -2.24 12.94 1.03
C CYS A 361 -0.86 13.40 0.48
N ARG A 362 -0.33 14.50 0.97
CA ARG A 362 0.94 15.12 0.55
C ARG A 362 1.03 15.51 -0.94
N ALA A 363 -0.09 15.52 -1.67
CA ALA A 363 -0.13 15.89 -3.08
C ALA A 363 0.39 17.31 -3.35
N ALA A 364 0.00 18.28 -2.51
CA ALA A 364 0.47 19.66 -2.64
C ALA A 364 1.97 19.82 -2.34
N GLU A 365 2.49 19.05 -1.36
CA GLU A 365 3.92 18.99 -1.06
C GLU A 365 4.69 18.45 -2.27
N ALA A 366 4.27 17.33 -2.83
CA ALA A 366 4.90 16.69 -3.98
C ALA A 366 4.91 17.61 -5.22
N LEU A 367 3.83 18.34 -5.47
CA LEU A 367 3.76 19.36 -6.53
C LEU A 367 4.78 20.48 -6.30
N CYS A 368 4.87 21.02 -5.08
CA CYS A 368 5.83 22.06 -4.75
C CYS A 368 7.29 21.56 -4.82
N GLU A 369 7.56 20.35 -4.33
CA GLU A 369 8.90 19.75 -4.43
C GLU A 369 9.36 19.61 -5.89
N LYS A 370 8.45 19.24 -6.79
CA LYS A 370 8.77 19.17 -8.22
C LYS A 370 9.10 20.54 -8.80
N VAL A 371 8.41 21.61 -8.37
CA VAL A 371 8.76 23.00 -8.75
C VAL A 371 10.15 23.37 -8.22
N HIS A 372 10.51 22.96 -7.00
CA HIS A 372 11.86 23.21 -6.47
C HIS A 372 12.95 22.49 -7.29
N VAL A 373 12.67 21.28 -7.77
CA VAL A 373 13.59 20.55 -8.67
C VAL A 373 13.75 21.31 -9.97
N LEU A 374 12.66 21.70 -10.63
CA LEU A 374 12.70 22.50 -11.88
C LEU A 374 13.41 23.84 -11.70
N ALA A 375 13.23 24.50 -10.55
CA ALA A 375 13.93 25.74 -10.24
C ALA A 375 15.44 25.54 -10.13
N ARG A 376 15.91 24.44 -9.50
CA ARG A 376 17.34 24.10 -9.45
C ARG A 376 17.90 23.84 -10.83
N GLU A 377 17.20 23.06 -11.67
CA GLU A 377 17.60 22.76 -13.04
C GLU A 377 17.76 24.05 -13.90
N LYS A 378 16.94 25.06 -13.61
CA LYS A 378 16.97 26.37 -14.27
C LYS A 378 17.86 27.41 -13.57
N ASN A 379 18.59 27.02 -12.52
CA ASN A 379 19.45 27.91 -11.72
C ASN A 379 18.69 29.11 -11.11
N ILE A 380 17.46 28.93 -10.67
CA ILE A 380 16.65 29.94 -10.02
C ILE A 380 16.94 29.96 -8.52
N PRO A 381 17.40 31.08 -7.92
CA PRO A 381 17.89 31.09 -6.54
C PRO A 381 16.80 30.99 -5.50
N SER A 382 15.59 31.46 -5.77
CA SER A 382 14.47 31.41 -4.80
C SER A 382 13.12 31.21 -5.48
N ILE A 383 12.15 30.69 -4.74
CA ILE A 383 10.74 30.60 -5.16
C ILE A 383 9.90 31.44 -4.22
N ARG A 384 9.06 32.28 -4.82
CA ARG A 384 8.10 33.13 -4.13
C ARG A 384 6.66 32.70 -4.38
N GLY A 385 5.76 33.11 -3.50
CA GLY A 385 4.32 32.98 -3.66
C GLY A 385 3.57 33.99 -2.83
N GLU A 386 2.30 34.18 -3.15
CA GLU A 386 1.38 35.01 -2.34
C GLU A 386 0.21 34.14 -1.85
N ILE A 387 0.01 34.14 -0.54
CA ILE A 387 -0.99 33.32 0.14
C ILE A 387 -1.98 34.24 0.85
N ARG A 388 -3.28 33.98 0.73
CA ARG A 388 -4.30 34.73 1.49
C ARG A 388 -4.10 34.52 2.98
N LYS A 389 -4.22 35.56 3.78
CA LYS A 389 -4.06 35.54 5.24
C LYS A 389 -4.99 34.52 5.89
N GLU A 390 -6.21 34.33 5.37
CA GLU A 390 -7.23 33.40 5.86
C GLU A 390 -6.98 31.94 5.42
N ASN A 391 -6.13 31.71 4.42
CA ASN A 391 -5.84 30.33 3.94
C ASN A 391 -4.79 29.66 4.84
N MET A 392 -5.24 29.27 6.04
CA MET A 392 -4.39 28.63 7.04
C MET A 392 -3.76 27.32 6.58
N ALA A 393 -4.46 26.57 5.71
CA ALA A 393 -3.92 25.31 5.17
C ALA A 393 -2.69 25.55 4.28
N CYS A 394 -2.79 26.52 3.37
CA CYS A 394 -1.68 26.88 2.47
C CYS A 394 -0.52 27.53 3.24
N ARG A 395 -0.81 28.34 4.28
CA ARG A 395 0.21 28.92 5.15
C ARG A 395 1.00 27.85 5.90
N ARG A 396 0.32 26.87 6.50
CA ARG A 396 0.98 25.72 7.19
C ARG A 396 1.82 24.89 6.22
N LEU A 397 1.31 24.66 5.00
CA LEU A 397 2.09 24.00 3.96
C LEU A 397 3.36 24.76 3.64
N ALA A 398 3.27 26.07 3.43
CA ALA A 398 4.43 26.91 3.13
C ALA A 398 5.47 26.87 4.28
N GLU A 399 5.03 27.03 5.52
CA GLU A 399 5.90 26.94 6.71
C GLU A 399 6.58 25.57 6.80
N MET A 400 5.83 24.48 6.64
CA MET A 400 6.34 23.10 6.68
C MET A 400 7.36 22.83 5.57
N MET A 401 7.17 23.44 4.39
CA MET A 401 8.09 23.34 3.27
C MET A 401 9.29 24.33 3.35
N GLY A 402 9.41 25.09 4.43
CA GLY A 402 10.53 26.00 4.68
C GLY A 402 10.43 27.33 3.94
N TYR A 403 9.23 27.76 3.55
CA TYR A 403 9.00 29.13 3.10
C TYR A 403 8.91 30.07 4.31
N VAL A 404 9.55 31.22 4.21
CA VAL A 404 9.49 32.29 5.18
C VAL A 404 8.68 33.48 4.66
N GLN A 405 7.95 34.15 5.53
CA GLN A 405 7.25 35.37 5.16
C GLN A 405 8.28 36.49 4.97
N TYR A 406 8.27 37.16 3.81
CA TYR A 406 9.21 38.23 3.49
C TYR A 406 8.53 39.60 3.39
N LYS A 407 7.23 39.66 3.16
CA LYS A 407 6.46 40.93 3.16
C LYS A 407 4.98 40.70 3.44
N ASP A 408 4.32 41.70 3.99
CA ASP A 408 2.86 41.85 3.92
C ASP A 408 2.48 42.55 2.61
N THR A 409 1.62 41.88 1.84
CA THR A 409 1.13 42.47 0.60
C THR A 409 -0.14 43.25 0.89
N ARG A 410 -0.40 44.24 0.03
CA ARG A 410 -1.68 44.98 0.06
C ARG A 410 -2.80 44.00 -0.34
N ASN A 411 -3.99 44.12 0.22
CA ASN A 411 -5.18 43.30 -0.10
C ASN A 411 -5.29 41.91 0.55
N GLY A 412 -4.81 41.73 1.80
CA GLY A 412 -5.09 40.52 2.55
C GLY A 412 -4.25 39.27 2.16
N PHE A 413 -3.12 39.48 1.49
CA PHE A 413 -2.15 38.41 1.20
C PHE A 413 -0.88 38.55 2.03
N VAL A 414 -0.16 37.48 2.21
CA VAL A 414 1.22 37.45 2.70
C VAL A 414 2.13 36.92 1.61
N GLY A 415 3.27 37.57 1.37
CA GLY A 415 4.30 37.11 0.48
C GLY A 415 5.23 36.15 1.20
N VAL A 416 5.44 34.97 0.63
CA VAL A 416 6.33 33.94 1.14
C VAL A 416 7.45 33.64 0.16
N GLU A 417 8.63 33.30 0.67
CA GLU A 417 9.81 32.98 -0.15
C GLU A 417 10.58 31.80 0.44
N LYS A 418 11.07 30.94 -0.43
CA LYS A 418 12.01 29.87 -0.08
C LYS A 418 13.25 29.95 -0.96
N ARG A 419 14.42 29.93 -0.35
CA ARG A 419 15.70 29.81 -1.04
C ARG A 419 15.89 28.38 -1.56
N ILE A 420 16.31 28.26 -2.81
CA ILE A 420 16.41 26.97 -3.53
C ILE A 420 17.88 26.61 -3.77
N LEU A 421 18.71 27.61 -4.12
CA LEU A 421 20.14 27.44 -4.28
C LEU A 421 20.88 27.97 -3.03
N PRO A 422 22.03 27.35 -2.66
CA PRO A 422 22.89 27.93 -1.64
C PRO A 422 23.41 29.32 -2.08
N GLU A 423 23.92 30.07 -1.11
CA GLU A 423 24.55 31.39 -1.37
C GLU A 423 25.80 31.23 -2.21
#